data_5d7f687ad552870394596ece4fb7e83e
#
_entry.id   5d7f687ad552870394596ece4fb7e83e
#
_cell.length_a   1.000
_cell.length_b   1.000
_cell.length_c   1.000
_cell.angle_alpha   90.00
_cell.angle_beta   90.00
_cell.angle_gamma   90.00
#
_symmetry.space_group_name_H-M   'P 1'
#
loop_
_entity.id
_entity.type
_entity.pdbx_description
1 polymer ?
#
loop_
_entity_poly.entity_id
_entity_poly.type
_entity_poly.pdbx_seq_one_letter_code
_entity_poly.pdbx_strand_id
1 'polypeptide(L)'
;MPYKDESVRVAKHKEYSRKHYLKNQEEIKQKTRSTRAKEMVKWHEFKSKIKCEHCGFFHIAAMDFHHVDPSTKEDSVWRLINNGQFTKAYEEVKKCIVLCANCHRIHHHEDRQKKKNPAL
;
A
#
# COMPACT_ATOMS: atom_id res chain seq x y z
N MET A 1 11.18 -28.49 28.84
CA MET A 1 12.15 -27.90 29.75
C MET A 1 12.63 -26.56 29.20
N PRO A 2 12.55 -25.51 29.95
CA PRO A 2 13.13 -24.27 29.49
C PRO A 2 14.65 -24.38 29.44
N TYR A 3 15.24 -23.82 28.38
CA TYR A 3 16.67 -23.75 28.25
C TYR A 3 17.20 -22.66 29.21
N LYS A 4 18.27 -22.97 29.94
CA LYS A 4 18.87 -22.06 30.91
C LYS A 4 19.58 -20.87 30.23
N ASP A 5 20.13 -21.13 29.04
CA ASP A 5 20.83 -20.12 28.25
C ASP A 5 19.87 -19.52 27.22
N GLU A 6 19.72 -18.19 27.24
CA GLU A 6 18.86 -17.47 26.32
C GLU A 6 19.30 -17.62 24.85
N SER A 7 20.61 -17.64 24.58
CA SER A 7 21.13 -17.82 23.23
C SER A 7 20.74 -19.18 22.64
N VAL A 8 20.78 -20.23 23.47
CA VAL A 8 20.34 -21.57 23.07
C VAL A 8 18.83 -21.58 22.82
N ARG A 9 18.06 -20.94 23.65
CA ARG A 9 16.60 -20.83 23.48
C ARG A 9 16.23 -20.15 22.18
N VAL A 10 16.89 -19.02 21.86
CA VAL A 10 16.67 -18.27 20.63
C VAL A 10 17.05 -19.11 19.41
N ALA A 11 18.20 -19.82 19.45
CA ALA A 11 18.64 -20.69 18.37
C ALA A 11 17.67 -21.84 18.13
N LYS A 12 17.16 -22.46 19.19
CA LYS A 12 16.18 -23.54 19.09
C LYS A 12 14.83 -23.06 18.56
N HIS A 13 14.41 -21.88 18.96
CA HIS A 13 13.19 -21.27 18.43
C HIS A 13 13.31 -20.98 16.93
N LYS A 14 14.42 -20.43 16.48
CA LYS A 14 14.69 -20.19 15.05
C LYS A 14 14.67 -21.51 14.25
N GLU A 15 15.31 -22.53 14.78
CA GLU A 15 15.35 -23.86 14.16
C GLU A 15 13.95 -24.45 14.03
N TYR A 16 13.15 -24.38 15.09
CA TYR A 16 11.76 -24.86 15.10
C TYR A 16 10.92 -24.10 14.07
N SER A 17 11.00 -22.77 14.06
CA SER A 17 10.24 -21.92 13.12
C SER A 17 10.61 -22.25 11.67
N ARG A 18 11.89 -22.43 11.40
CA ARG A 18 12.39 -22.80 10.07
C ARG A 18 11.85 -24.16 9.62
N LYS A 19 11.91 -25.17 10.49
CA LYS A 19 11.41 -26.52 10.19
C LYS A 19 9.90 -26.50 9.95
N HIS A 20 9.18 -25.78 10.79
CA HIS A 20 7.73 -25.61 10.64
C HIS A 20 7.38 -24.96 9.30
N TYR A 21 8.06 -23.88 8.93
CA TYR A 21 7.85 -23.19 7.64
C TYR A 21 8.15 -24.13 6.46
N LEU A 22 9.28 -24.83 6.48
CA LEU A 22 9.66 -25.74 5.39
C LEU A 22 8.66 -26.89 5.24
N LYS A 23 8.14 -27.41 6.33
CA LYS A 23 7.14 -28.48 6.33
C LYS A 23 5.80 -28.02 5.77
N ASN A 24 5.37 -26.80 6.09
CA ASN A 24 4.05 -26.27 5.73
C ASN A 24 4.10 -25.19 4.63
N GLN A 25 5.21 -25.09 3.94
CA GLN A 25 5.50 -24.02 2.98
C GLN A 25 4.41 -23.85 1.93
N GLU A 26 3.96 -24.93 1.30
CA GLU A 26 2.94 -24.86 0.24
C GLU A 26 1.59 -24.42 0.79
N GLU A 27 1.20 -24.93 1.95
CA GLU A 27 -0.04 -24.55 2.61
C GLU A 27 -0.03 -23.08 3.01
N ILE A 28 1.08 -22.59 3.58
CA ILE A 28 1.25 -21.19 3.97
C ILE A 28 1.17 -20.27 2.73
N LYS A 29 1.87 -20.63 1.66
CA LYS A 29 1.85 -19.85 0.41
C LYS A 29 0.46 -19.78 -0.20
N GLN A 30 -0.26 -20.89 -0.20
CA GLN A 30 -1.61 -20.96 -0.76
C GLN A 30 -2.58 -20.12 0.06
N LYS A 31 -2.49 -20.16 1.39
CA LYS A 31 -3.30 -19.33 2.28
C LYS A 31 -3.02 -17.85 2.08
N THR A 32 -1.76 -17.47 1.95
CA THR A 32 -1.34 -16.10 1.68
C THR A 32 -1.91 -15.60 0.34
N ARG A 33 -1.80 -16.40 -0.72
CA ARG A 33 -2.36 -16.07 -2.04
C ARG A 33 -3.86 -15.87 -1.98
N SER A 34 -4.57 -16.75 -1.28
CA SER A 34 -6.03 -16.69 -1.13
C SER A 34 -6.46 -15.42 -0.39
N THR A 35 -5.80 -15.10 0.72
CA THR A 35 -6.07 -13.89 1.49
C THR A 35 -5.81 -12.64 0.66
N ARG A 36 -4.68 -12.61 -0.05
CA ARG A 36 -4.30 -11.49 -0.92
C ARG A 36 -5.30 -11.29 -2.05
N ALA A 37 -5.75 -12.38 -2.67
CA ALA A 37 -6.75 -12.30 -3.74
C ALA A 37 -8.07 -11.70 -3.25
N LYS A 38 -8.52 -12.08 -2.07
CA LYS A 38 -9.73 -11.52 -1.46
C LYS A 38 -9.58 -10.01 -1.18
N GLU A 39 -8.43 -9.61 -0.66
CA GLU A 39 -8.15 -8.20 -0.39
C GLU A 39 -8.05 -7.39 -1.68
N MET A 40 -7.48 -7.96 -2.75
CA MET A 40 -7.43 -7.32 -4.06
C MET A 40 -8.83 -7.09 -4.64
N VAL A 41 -9.75 -8.02 -4.48
CA VAL A 41 -11.14 -7.85 -4.90
C VAL A 41 -11.77 -6.65 -4.19
N LYS A 42 -11.60 -6.56 -2.89
CA LYS A 42 -12.10 -5.42 -2.09
C LYS A 42 -11.48 -4.10 -2.54
N TRP A 43 -10.19 -4.10 -2.81
CA TRP A 43 -9.47 -2.92 -3.29
C TRP A 43 -10.00 -2.45 -4.64
N HIS A 44 -10.22 -3.37 -5.57
CA HIS A 44 -10.80 -3.07 -6.88
C HIS A 44 -12.22 -2.52 -6.78
N GLU A 45 -13.03 -3.08 -5.88
CA GLU A 45 -14.38 -2.56 -5.60
C GLU A 45 -14.31 -1.14 -5.06
N PHE A 46 -13.42 -0.87 -4.15
CA PHE A 46 -13.18 0.47 -3.61
C PHE A 46 -12.78 1.44 -4.73
N LYS A 47 -11.82 1.06 -5.56
CA LYS A 47 -11.36 1.89 -6.69
C LYS A 47 -12.47 2.12 -7.73
N SER A 48 -13.40 1.20 -7.88
CA SER A 48 -14.49 1.34 -8.84
C SER A 48 -15.52 2.39 -8.45
N LYS A 49 -15.52 2.82 -7.19
CA LYS A 49 -16.50 3.79 -6.65
C LYS A 49 -15.95 5.21 -6.52
N ILE A 50 -14.66 5.41 -6.80
CA ILE A 50 -14.03 6.72 -6.68
C ILE A 50 -14.04 7.46 -8.01
N LYS A 51 -14.03 8.79 -7.92
CA LYS A 51 -14.00 9.69 -9.08
C LYS A 51 -12.94 10.76 -8.86
N CYS A 52 -12.44 11.35 -9.93
CA CYS A 52 -11.56 12.51 -9.83
C CYS A 52 -12.30 13.64 -9.10
N GLU A 53 -11.74 14.11 -8.00
CA GLU A 53 -12.35 15.17 -7.20
C GLU A 53 -12.32 16.53 -7.90
N HIS A 54 -11.47 16.68 -8.93
CA HIS A 54 -11.37 17.91 -9.69
C HIS A 54 -12.32 17.95 -10.91
N CYS A 55 -12.31 16.92 -11.76
CA CYS A 55 -13.07 16.93 -13.01
C CYS A 55 -14.19 15.89 -13.10
N GLY A 56 -14.32 15.01 -12.12
CA GLY A 56 -15.35 13.98 -12.07
C GLY A 56 -15.13 12.78 -12.98
N PHE A 57 -14.01 12.76 -13.71
CA PHE A 57 -13.66 11.64 -14.58
C PHE A 57 -13.47 10.35 -13.77
N PHE A 58 -13.89 9.24 -14.35
CA PHE A 58 -13.69 7.93 -13.75
C PHE A 58 -13.22 6.92 -14.80
N HIS A 59 -12.15 6.24 -14.48
CA HIS A 59 -11.71 5.00 -15.10
C HIS A 59 -10.73 4.34 -14.14
N ILE A 60 -10.96 3.08 -13.80
CA ILE A 60 -10.18 2.39 -12.78
C ILE A 60 -8.66 2.45 -13.01
N ALA A 61 -8.23 2.43 -14.27
CA ALA A 61 -6.82 2.48 -14.64
C ALA A 61 -6.20 3.88 -14.60
N ALA A 62 -7.03 4.92 -14.50
CA ALA A 62 -6.57 6.32 -14.60
C ALA A 62 -6.76 7.10 -13.29
N MET A 63 -7.03 6.42 -12.19
CA MET A 63 -7.25 7.07 -10.89
C MET A 63 -5.98 7.01 -10.05
N ASP A 64 -5.55 8.16 -9.56
CA ASP A 64 -4.37 8.30 -8.72
C ASP A 64 -4.74 8.86 -7.35
N PHE A 65 -3.96 8.50 -6.34
CA PHE A 65 -4.08 9.05 -4.99
C PHE A 65 -2.99 10.09 -4.79
N HIS A 66 -3.41 11.36 -4.64
CA HIS A 66 -2.49 12.47 -4.45
C HIS A 66 -2.46 12.88 -2.99
N HIS A 67 -1.31 12.80 -2.34
CA HIS A 67 -1.14 13.25 -0.96
C HIS A 67 -1.31 14.76 -0.87
N VAL A 68 -2.25 15.21 -0.06
CA VAL A 68 -2.53 16.64 0.14
C VAL A 68 -1.34 17.33 0.80
N ASP A 69 -0.79 16.68 1.83
CA ASP A 69 0.41 17.16 2.54
C ASP A 69 1.53 16.14 2.38
N PRO A 70 2.55 16.43 1.57
CA PRO A 70 3.67 15.51 1.35
C PRO A 70 4.40 15.11 2.63
N SER A 71 4.38 15.96 3.67
CA SER A 71 5.07 15.67 4.93
C SER A 71 4.43 14.52 5.71
N THR A 72 3.16 14.21 5.46
CA THR A 72 2.44 13.11 6.11
C THR A 72 2.57 11.79 5.38
N LYS A 73 3.15 11.81 4.17
CA LYS A 73 3.29 10.61 3.36
C LYS A 73 4.30 9.64 3.97
N GLU A 74 3.86 8.43 4.30
CA GLU A 74 4.73 7.36 4.75
C GLU A 74 5.21 6.51 3.57
N ASP A 75 4.31 6.22 2.62
CA ASP A 75 4.63 5.44 1.42
C ASP A 75 3.58 5.70 0.34
N SER A 76 3.86 5.27 -0.90
CA SER A 76 2.85 5.35 -1.95
C SER A 76 1.77 4.28 -1.76
N VAL A 77 0.53 4.63 -2.06
CA VAL A 77 -0.60 3.69 -1.98
C VAL A 77 -0.36 2.49 -2.89
N TRP A 78 0.14 2.72 -4.10
CA TRP A 78 0.45 1.67 -5.07
C TRP A 78 1.45 0.65 -4.50
N ARG A 79 2.52 1.14 -3.87
CA ARG A 79 3.57 0.29 -3.30
C ARG A 79 3.03 -0.55 -2.14
N LEU A 80 2.20 0.05 -1.29
CA LEU A 80 1.59 -0.65 -0.16
C LEU A 80 0.68 -1.79 -0.65
N ILE A 81 -0.13 -1.54 -1.68
CA ILE A 81 -0.99 -2.57 -2.27
C ILE A 81 -0.16 -3.69 -2.89
N ASN A 82 0.89 -3.35 -3.65
CA ASN A 82 1.77 -4.36 -4.26
C ASN A 82 2.48 -5.22 -3.22
N ASN A 83 2.80 -4.66 -2.06
CA ASN A 83 3.43 -5.39 -0.97
C ASN A 83 2.43 -6.14 -0.08
N GLY A 84 1.13 -6.09 -0.40
CA GLY A 84 0.09 -6.75 0.38
C GLY A 84 -0.25 -6.07 1.70
N GLN A 85 0.17 -4.83 1.88
CA GLN A 85 -0.07 -4.04 3.09
C GLN A 85 -1.37 -3.22 2.96
N PHE A 86 -2.50 -3.91 2.84
CA PHE A 86 -3.79 -3.29 2.53
C PHE A 86 -4.28 -2.34 3.62
N THR A 87 -4.13 -2.71 4.88
CA THR A 87 -4.54 -1.85 6.00
C THR A 87 -3.80 -0.51 5.97
N LYS A 88 -2.48 -0.56 5.76
CA LYS A 88 -1.66 0.65 5.62
C LYS A 88 -2.04 1.46 4.38
N ALA A 89 -2.39 0.79 3.28
CA ALA A 89 -2.82 1.45 2.06
C ALA A 89 -4.10 2.26 2.28
N TYR A 90 -5.10 1.70 2.96
CA TYR A 90 -6.32 2.42 3.29
C TYR A 90 -6.06 3.61 4.22
N GLU A 91 -5.12 3.48 5.14
CA GLU A 91 -4.71 4.61 6.00
C GLU A 91 -4.03 5.72 5.18
N GLU A 92 -3.20 5.35 4.21
CA GLU A 92 -2.57 6.33 3.31
C GLU A 92 -3.60 7.03 2.42
N VAL A 93 -4.62 6.31 1.95
CA VAL A 93 -5.71 6.88 1.14
C VAL A 93 -6.41 8.03 1.87
N LYS A 94 -6.56 7.93 3.18
CA LYS A 94 -7.18 8.98 3.99
C LYS A 94 -6.41 10.31 3.95
N LYS A 95 -5.13 10.26 3.64
CA LYS A 95 -4.26 11.43 3.52
C LYS A 95 -4.26 12.03 2.10
N CYS A 96 -5.00 11.42 1.18
CA CYS A 96 -4.97 11.73 -0.24
C CYS A 96 -6.32 12.27 -0.74
N ILE A 97 -6.25 13.02 -1.85
CA ILE A 97 -7.40 13.26 -2.70
C ILE A 97 -7.28 12.38 -3.93
N VAL A 98 -8.40 12.05 -4.54
CA VAL A 98 -8.44 11.26 -5.76
C VAL A 98 -8.41 12.18 -6.97
N LEU A 99 -7.42 12.01 -7.83
CA LEU A 99 -7.30 12.73 -9.07
C LEU A 99 -7.13 11.75 -10.22
N CYS A 100 -7.70 12.07 -11.39
CA CYS A 100 -7.38 11.30 -12.58
C CYS A 100 -5.93 11.62 -13.01
N ALA A 101 -5.35 10.77 -13.86
CA ALA A 101 -3.98 10.93 -14.30
C ALA A 101 -3.70 12.31 -14.89
N ASN A 102 -4.65 12.87 -15.66
CA ASN A 102 -4.52 14.19 -16.25
C ASN A 102 -4.52 15.29 -15.19
N CYS A 103 -5.50 15.31 -14.30
CA CYS A 103 -5.60 16.31 -13.25
C CYS A 103 -4.42 16.22 -12.27
N HIS A 104 -3.96 15.02 -11.96
CA HIS A 104 -2.82 14.79 -11.10
C HIS A 104 -1.54 15.37 -11.70
N ARG A 105 -1.31 15.12 -12.97
CA ARG A 105 -0.15 15.62 -13.70
C ARG A 105 -0.20 17.16 -13.83
N ILE A 106 -1.36 17.72 -14.13
CA ILE A 106 -1.56 19.16 -14.21
C ILE A 106 -1.32 19.82 -12.85
N HIS A 107 -1.85 19.22 -11.78
CA HIS A 107 -1.65 19.73 -10.42
C HIS A 107 -0.17 19.84 -10.07
N HIS A 108 0.60 18.78 -10.34
CA HIS A 108 2.05 18.81 -10.09
C HIS A 108 2.78 19.82 -10.95
N HIS A 109 2.37 19.99 -12.20
CA HIS A 109 2.95 20.99 -13.10
C HIS A 109 2.73 22.40 -12.54
N GLU A 110 1.50 22.73 -12.18
CA GLU A 110 1.14 24.03 -11.61
C GLU A 110 1.88 24.30 -10.29
N ASP A 111 2.00 23.30 -9.44
CA ASP A 111 2.71 23.40 -8.17
C ASP A 111 4.20 23.71 -8.40
N ARG A 112 4.83 23.05 -9.39
CA ARG A 112 6.22 23.32 -9.76
C ARG A 112 6.39 24.74 -10.32
N GLN A 113 5.43 25.23 -11.11
CA GLN A 113 5.46 26.58 -11.64
C GLN A 113 5.36 27.63 -10.53
N LYS A 114 4.50 27.42 -9.54
CA LYS A 114 4.38 28.30 -8.37
C LYS A 114 5.69 28.36 -7.57
N LYS A 115 6.40 27.25 -7.43
CA LYS A 115 7.69 27.20 -6.74
C LYS A 115 8.79 27.94 -7.49
N LYS A 116 8.77 27.88 -8.84
CA LYS A 116 9.73 28.61 -9.69
C LYS A 116 9.40 30.10 -9.79
N ASN A 117 8.12 30.45 -9.78
CA ASN A 117 7.60 31.79 -9.97
C ASN A 117 6.57 32.13 -8.90
N PRO A 118 7.01 32.48 -7.67
CA PRO A 118 6.07 32.75 -6.57
C PRO A 118 5.10 33.89 -6.82
N ALA A 119 5.39 34.77 -7.82
CA ALA A 119 4.54 35.90 -8.19
C ALA A 119 3.34 35.52 -9.07
N LEU A 120 3.28 34.28 -9.55
CA LEU A 120 2.17 33.82 -10.39
C LEU A 120 0.97 33.36 -9.55
#